data_027450b4fe1d862f5c977eab250cc269
#
_entry.id   027450b4fe1d862f5c977eab250cc269
#
_cell.length_a   1.000
_cell.length_b   1.000
_cell.length_c   1.000
_cell.angle_alpha   90.00
_cell.angle_beta   90.00
_cell.angle_gamma   90.00
#
_symmetry.space_group_name_H-M   'P 1'
#
loop_
_entity.id
_entity.type
_entity.pdbx_description
1 polymer ?
#
loop_
_entity_poly.entity_id
_entity_poly.type
_entity_poly.pdbx_seq_one_letter_code
_entity_poly.pdbx_strand_id
1 'polypeptide(L)'
;TKVVSASEDTPLGEIATLLERNRIKRIPILRDGKLVGVVSRSNLIQAVASAQAQLAKIVDSDRQIRSELLDRLKQQDWTDFGSRNVIVSDGVVHLWGLVGSEEEHQALLALAEDVPGVIRVSDEMIPAY
;
A
#
# COMPACT_ATOMS: atom_id res chain seq x y z
N THR A 1 6.10 3.34 31.02
CA THR A 1 6.70 3.38 29.69
C THR A 1 5.61 3.42 28.63
N LYS A 2 5.67 4.39 27.76
CA LYS A 2 4.68 4.53 26.69
C LYS A 2 5.03 3.62 25.51
N VAL A 3 4.10 2.73 25.16
CA VAL A 3 4.26 1.87 24.00
C VAL A 3 3.70 2.61 22.78
N VAL A 4 4.52 2.72 21.74
CA VAL A 4 4.11 3.34 20.48
C VAL A 4 3.68 2.23 19.51
N SER A 5 2.45 2.33 19.02
CA SER A 5 1.89 1.37 18.07
C SER A 5 1.00 2.07 17.04
N ALA A 6 0.63 1.36 16.01
CA ALA A 6 -0.31 1.85 15.00
C ALA A 6 -1.34 0.77 14.71
N SER A 7 -2.40 1.14 14.01
CA SER A 7 -3.40 0.20 13.52
C SER A 7 -3.23 -0.01 12.02
N GLU A 8 -3.90 -1.03 11.48
CA GLU A 8 -3.89 -1.27 10.04
C GLU A 8 -4.54 -0.14 9.23
N ASP A 9 -5.33 0.73 9.90
CA ASP A 9 -5.95 1.89 9.26
C ASP A 9 -5.08 3.14 9.31
N THR A 10 -3.94 3.09 10.02
CA THR A 10 -3.05 4.24 10.15
C THR A 10 -2.36 4.52 8.81
N PRO A 11 -2.46 5.74 8.26
CA PRO A 11 -1.77 6.08 7.02
C PRO A 11 -0.25 5.90 7.14
N LEU A 12 0.40 5.50 6.04
CA LEU A 12 1.85 5.28 6.03
C LEU A 12 2.64 6.54 6.41
N GLY A 13 2.15 7.73 6.00
CA GLY A 13 2.80 8.99 6.38
C GLY A 13 2.78 9.23 7.89
N GLU A 14 1.70 8.85 8.56
CA GLU A 14 1.59 8.94 10.01
C GLU A 14 2.50 7.93 10.70
N ILE A 15 2.60 6.71 10.16
CA ILE A 15 3.52 5.70 10.67
C ILE A 15 4.96 6.22 10.59
N ALA A 16 5.34 6.83 9.48
CA ALA A 16 6.67 7.42 9.31
C ALA A 16 6.93 8.49 10.36
N THR A 17 5.94 9.35 10.64
CA THR A 17 6.04 10.39 11.67
C THR A 17 6.23 9.78 13.05
N LEU A 18 5.49 8.71 13.38
CA LEU A 18 5.60 8.03 14.66
C LEU A 18 6.98 7.40 14.84
N LEU A 19 7.52 6.77 13.81
CA LEU A 19 8.86 6.19 13.85
C LEU A 19 9.92 7.25 14.09
N GLU A 20 9.83 8.36 13.37
CA GLU A 20 10.81 9.44 13.47
C GLU A 20 10.71 10.17 14.79
N ARG A 21 9.51 10.58 15.20
CA ARG A 21 9.28 11.33 16.43
C ARG A 21 9.72 10.56 17.68
N ASN A 22 9.49 9.25 17.68
CA ASN A 22 9.81 8.40 18.84
C ASN A 22 11.18 7.72 18.70
N ARG A 23 11.92 7.98 17.61
CA ARG A 23 13.26 7.44 17.35
C ARG A 23 13.31 5.92 17.43
N ILE A 24 12.28 5.26 16.89
CA ILE A 24 12.21 3.80 16.84
C ILE A 24 12.38 3.31 15.42
N LYS A 25 12.87 2.08 15.29
CA LYS A 25 13.13 1.48 13.97
C LYS A 25 11.95 0.69 13.44
N ARG A 26 11.07 0.24 14.33
CA ARG A 26 9.93 -0.58 13.99
C ARG A 26 8.74 -0.15 14.83
N ILE A 27 7.54 -0.33 14.28
CA ILE A 27 6.31 -0.04 14.99
C ILE A 27 5.37 -1.24 14.83
N PRO A 28 4.83 -1.77 15.95
CA PRO A 28 3.85 -2.85 15.86
C PRO A 28 2.52 -2.33 15.32
N ILE A 29 1.88 -3.15 14.49
CA ILE A 29 0.56 -2.88 13.96
C ILE A 29 -0.42 -3.75 14.73
N LEU A 30 -1.43 -3.13 15.32
CA LEU A 30 -2.40 -3.80 16.15
C LEU A 30 -3.79 -3.78 15.52
N ARG A 31 -4.54 -4.85 15.74
CA ARG A 31 -5.96 -4.95 15.42
C ARG A 31 -6.66 -5.44 16.68
N ASP A 32 -7.58 -4.63 17.22
CA ASP A 32 -8.30 -4.95 18.45
C ASP A 32 -7.35 -5.31 19.61
N GLY A 33 -6.25 -4.59 19.71
CA GLY A 33 -5.26 -4.79 20.76
C GLY A 33 -4.29 -5.93 20.54
N LYS A 34 -4.41 -6.68 19.44
CA LYS A 34 -3.56 -7.82 19.13
C LYS A 34 -2.55 -7.48 18.04
N LEU A 35 -1.32 -7.97 18.21
CA LEU A 35 -0.27 -7.78 17.22
C LEU A 35 -0.60 -8.52 15.92
N VAL A 36 -0.70 -7.80 14.81
CA VAL A 36 -0.95 -8.39 13.48
C VAL A 36 0.21 -8.15 12.52
N GLY A 37 1.17 -7.30 12.86
CA GLY A 37 2.34 -7.09 12.00
C GLY A 37 3.29 -6.09 12.61
N VAL A 38 4.42 -5.90 11.93
CA VAL A 38 5.45 -4.92 12.32
C VAL A 38 5.90 -4.19 11.06
N VAL A 39 5.96 -2.86 11.12
CA VAL A 39 6.45 -2.03 10.00
C VAL A 39 7.76 -1.39 10.43
N SER A 40 8.80 -1.54 9.61
CA SER A 40 10.10 -0.94 9.84
C SER A 40 10.28 0.34 9.01
N ARG A 41 11.25 1.18 9.41
CA ARG A 41 11.64 2.35 8.61
C ARG A 41 12.09 1.94 7.21
N SER A 42 12.79 0.80 7.10
CA SER A 42 13.24 0.30 5.79
C SER A 42 12.08 -0.01 4.86
N ASN A 43 10.99 -0.58 5.36
CA ASN A 43 9.79 -0.83 4.55
C ASN A 43 9.23 0.48 3.98
N LEU A 44 9.14 1.52 4.81
CA LEU A 44 8.61 2.82 4.39
C LEU A 44 9.53 3.51 3.39
N ILE A 45 10.84 3.46 3.61
CA ILE A 45 11.82 4.07 2.71
C ILE A 45 11.75 3.40 1.34
N GLN A 46 11.67 2.07 1.29
CA GLN A 46 11.55 1.33 0.04
C GLN A 46 10.25 1.70 -0.70
N ALA A 47 9.14 1.81 0.01
CA ALA A 47 7.86 2.17 -0.59
C ALA A 47 7.92 3.57 -1.21
N VAL A 48 8.47 4.55 -0.48
CA VAL A 48 8.59 5.94 -0.97
C VAL A 48 9.53 6.01 -2.17
N ALA A 49 10.68 5.34 -2.11
CA ALA A 49 11.66 5.35 -3.20
C ALA A 49 11.08 4.73 -4.47
N SER A 50 10.35 3.61 -4.33
CA SER A 50 9.69 2.95 -5.45
C SER A 50 8.63 3.88 -6.06
N ALA A 51 7.81 4.51 -5.24
CA ALA A 51 6.77 5.44 -5.70
C ALA A 51 7.38 6.60 -6.49
N GLN A 52 8.45 7.21 -6.00
CA GLN A 52 9.10 8.33 -6.68
C GLN A 52 9.71 7.90 -8.02
N ALA A 53 10.35 6.73 -8.06
CA ALA A 53 10.95 6.21 -9.29
C ALA A 53 9.89 5.94 -10.35
N GLN A 54 8.73 5.42 -9.98
CA GLN A 54 7.67 5.08 -10.93
C GLN A 54 6.93 6.34 -11.43
N LEU A 55 6.74 7.35 -10.59
CA LEU A 55 6.08 8.59 -11.00
C LEU A 55 6.77 9.27 -12.19
N ALA A 56 8.08 9.13 -12.32
CA ALA A 56 8.85 9.71 -13.41
C ALA A 56 8.59 9.04 -14.76
N LYS A 57 7.95 7.87 -14.79
CA LYS A 57 7.75 7.05 -16.00
C LYS A 57 6.30 6.98 -16.47
N ILE A 58 5.40 7.77 -15.88
CA ILE A 58 3.98 7.69 -16.19
C ILE A 58 3.67 8.28 -17.57
N VAL A 59 2.91 7.55 -18.38
CA VAL A 59 2.40 7.96 -19.69
C VAL A 59 0.86 7.87 -19.71
N ASP A 60 0.22 8.35 -20.79
CA ASP A 60 -1.25 8.42 -20.86
C ASP A 60 -1.95 7.07 -20.70
N SER A 61 -1.41 6.01 -21.30
CA SER A 61 -1.99 4.67 -21.16
C SER A 61 -1.95 4.21 -19.71
N ASP A 62 -0.93 4.59 -18.95
CA ASP A 62 -0.83 4.28 -17.51
C ASP A 62 -1.91 4.99 -16.72
N ARG A 63 -2.24 6.23 -17.08
CA ARG A 63 -3.30 6.98 -16.44
C ARG A 63 -4.67 6.32 -16.65
N GLN A 64 -4.90 5.77 -17.86
CA GLN A 64 -6.13 5.04 -18.16
C GLN A 64 -6.25 3.77 -17.33
N ILE A 65 -5.18 3.00 -17.22
CA ILE A 65 -5.14 1.79 -16.38
C ILE A 65 -5.44 2.15 -14.93
N ARG A 66 -4.79 3.21 -14.43
CA ARG A 66 -4.96 3.66 -13.07
C ARG A 66 -6.40 4.09 -12.79
N SER A 67 -6.98 4.87 -13.69
CA SER A 67 -8.35 5.34 -13.57
C SER A 67 -9.34 4.18 -13.49
N GLU A 68 -9.19 3.19 -14.36
CA GLU A 68 -10.03 1.99 -14.36
C GLU A 68 -9.89 1.21 -13.06
N LEU A 69 -8.67 1.01 -12.60
CA LEU A 69 -8.43 0.29 -11.34
C LEU A 69 -9.04 1.03 -10.15
N LEU A 70 -8.87 2.35 -10.10
CA LEU A 70 -9.45 3.16 -9.01
C LEU A 70 -10.98 3.10 -9.01
N ASP A 71 -11.60 3.09 -10.18
CA ASP A 71 -13.06 2.95 -10.28
C ASP A 71 -13.51 1.58 -9.76
N ARG A 72 -12.78 0.52 -10.09
CA ARG A 72 -13.08 -0.83 -9.59
C ARG A 72 -12.91 -0.92 -8.08
N LEU A 73 -11.87 -0.29 -7.53
CA LEU A 73 -11.63 -0.27 -6.08
C LEU A 73 -12.75 0.45 -5.33
N LYS A 74 -13.28 1.53 -5.89
CA LYS A 74 -14.39 2.27 -5.28
C LYS A 74 -15.66 1.43 -5.15
N GLN A 75 -15.84 0.44 -6.00
CA GLN A 75 -17.01 -0.42 -5.99
C GLN A 75 -16.91 -1.54 -4.96
N GLN A 76 -15.74 -1.68 -4.32
CA GLN A 76 -15.52 -2.72 -3.30
C GLN A 76 -15.72 -2.14 -1.91
N ASP A 77 -16.39 -2.90 -1.05
CA ASP A 77 -16.60 -2.52 0.35
C ASP A 77 -15.65 -3.22 1.32
N TRP A 78 -14.81 -4.13 0.80
CA TRP A 78 -13.89 -4.93 1.61
C TRP A 78 -12.47 -4.35 1.68
N THR A 79 -12.21 -3.24 1.00
CA THR A 79 -10.89 -2.61 1.01
C THR A 79 -11.01 -1.09 1.03
N ASP A 80 -10.04 -0.45 1.69
CA ASP A 80 -9.91 1.01 1.71
C ASP A 80 -8.84 1.49 0.71
N PHE A 81 -8.29 0.60 -0.09
CA PHE A 81 -7.30 0.97 -1.10
C PHE A 81 -7.88 1.94 -2.11
N GLY A 82 -7.12 2.95 -2.45
CA GLY A 82 -7.53 4.00 -3.38
C GLY A 82 -6.33 4.71 -4.00
N SER A 83 -6.50 5.98 -4.31
CA SER A 83 -5.53 6.74 -5.11
C SER A 83 -4.12 6.79 -4.52
N ARG A 84 -3.96 6.75 -3.21
CA ARG A 84 -2.62 6.76 -2.57
C ARG A 84 -1.94 5.40 -2.54
N ASN A 85 -2.61 4.35 -2.98
CA ASN A 85 -2.11 2.99 -2.92
C ASN A 85 -1.70 2.44 -4.28
N VAL A 86 -1.95 3.20 -5.35
CA VAL A 86 -1.80 2.71 -6.72
C VAL A 86 -0.94 3.67 -7.55
N ILE A 87 0.11 3.12 -8.13
CA ILE A 87 0.90 3.81 -9.15
C ILE A 87 0.99 2.88 -10.35
N VAL A 88 0.75 3.42 -11.55
CA VAL A 88 0.87 2.66 -12.79
C VAL A 88 1.93 3.32 -13.66
N SER A 89 2.93 2.54 -14.09
CA SER A 89 4.01 3.02 -14.94
C SER A 89 4.45 1.91 -15.89
N ASP A 90 4.54 2.22 -17.17
CA ASP A 90 4.91 1.28 -18.24
C ASP A 90 4.04 0.01 -18.24
N GLY A 91 2.75 0.14 -17.92
CA GLY A 91 1.81 -0.97 -17.85
C GLY A 91 1.93 -1.82 -16.58
N VAL A 92 2.83 -1.46 -15.67
CA VAL A 92 3.01 -2.17 -14.40
C VAL A 92 2.23 -1.44 -13.31
N VAL A 93 1.36 -2.17 -12.62
CA VAL A 93 0.62 -1.64 -11.48
C VAL A 93 1.41 -1.91 -10.21
N HIS A 94 1.75 -0.85 -9.51
CA HIS A 94 2.42 -0.93 -8.21
C HIS A 94 1.37 -0.70 -7.12
N LEU A 95 1.14 -1.72 -6.30
CA LEU A 95 0.24 -1.64 -5.15
C LEU A 95 1.05 -1.55 -3.88
N TRP A 96 0.82 -0.51 -3.09
CA TRP A 96 1.56 -0.30 -1.85
C TRP A 96 0.64 0.23 -0.76
N GLY A 97 0.97 -0.07 0.47
CA GLY A 97 0.17 0.29 1.63
C GLY A 97 0.04 -0.88 2.58
N LEU A 98 -0.65 -0.66 3.69
CA LEU A 98 -0.93 -1.70 4.66
C LEU A 98 -2.13 -2.52 4.22
N VAL A 99 -2.01 -3.84 4.25
CA VAL A 99 -3.10 -4.75 3.92
C VAL A 99 -3.44 -5.60 5.15
N GLY A 100 -4.74 -5.67 5.48
CA GLY A 100 -5.20 -6.19 6.77
C GLY A 100 -5.42 -7.70 6.84
N SER A 101 -5.45 -8.39 5.71
CA SER A 101 -5.64 -9.85 5.68
C SER A 101 -5.05 -10.44 4.41
N GLU A 102 -4.78 -11.74 4.42
CA GLU A 102 -4.30 -12.43 3.23
C GLU A 102 -5.36 -12.45 2.14
N GLU A 103 -6.63 -12.58 2.51
CA GLU A 103 -7.75 -12.57 1.57
C GLU A 103 -7.82 -11.23 0.84
N GLU A 104 -7.71 -10.11 1.56
CA GLU A 104 -7.64 -8.78 0.95
C GLU A 104 -6.43 -8.66 0.04
N HIS A 105 -5.27 -9.13 0.49
CA HIS A 105 -4.03 -9.09 -0.26
C HIS A 105 -4.18 -9.78 -1.62
N GLN A 106 -4.66 -11.03 -1.63
CA GLN A 106 -4.84 -11.79 -2.86
C GLN A 106 -5.93 -11.19 -3.76
N ALA A 107 -7.01 -10.69 -3.16
CA ALA A 107 -8.09 -10.06 -3.92
C ALA A 107 -7.63 -8.77 -4.62
N LEU A 108 -6.80 -7.96 -3.96
CA LEU A 108 -6.24 -6.75 -4.55
C LEU A 108 -5.34 -7.08 -5.75
N LEU A 109 -4.50 -8.09 -5.63
CA LEU A 109 -3.64 -8.54 -6.72
C LEU A 109 -4.46 -9.01 -7.92
N ALA A 110 -5.48 -9.83 -7.68
CA ALA A 110 -6.36 -10.34 -8.73
C ALA A 110 -7.13 -9.22 -9.42
N LEU A 111 -7.65 -8.27 -8.65
CA LEU A 111 -8.40 -7.13 -9.19
C LEU A 111 -7.52 -6.28 -10.12
N ALA A 112 -6.28 -6.03 -9.72
CA ALA A 112 -5.34 -5.24 -10.50
C ALA A 112 -4.92 -5.98 -11.78
N GLU A 113 -4.67 -7.28 -11.70
CA GLU A 113 -4.27 -8.10 -12.85
C GLU A 113 -5.35 -8.14 -13.93
N ASP A 114 -6.61 -8.02 -13.54
CA ASP A 114 -7.76 -8.12 -14.45
C ASP A 114 -8.02 -6.83 -15.24
N VAL A 115 -7.36 -5.74 -14.92
CA VAL A 115 -7.54 -4.47 -15.64
C VAL A 115 -6.90 -4.57 -17.04
N PRO A 116 -7.66 -4.25 -18.12
CA PRO A 116 -7.10 -4.28 -19.47
C PRO A 116 -5.87 -3.38 -19.62
N GLY A 117 -4.84 -3.88 -20.25
CA GLY A 117 -3.59 -3.15 -20.49
C GLY A 117 -2.51 -3.38 -19.45
N VAL A 118 -2.83 -4.02 -18.33
CA VAL A 118 -1.85 -4.34 -17.30
C VAL A 118 -0.91 -5.43 -17.78
N ILE A 119 0.39 -5.14 -17.75
CA ILE A 119 1.44 -6.10 -18.10
C ILE A 119 1.76 -7.00 -16.91
N ARG A 120 1.87 -6.41 -15.72
CA ARG A 120 2.04 -7.14 -14.47
C ARG A 120 1.71 -6.25 -13.28
N VAL A 121 1.57 -6.89 -12.13
CA VAL A 121 1.34 -6.20 -10.85
C VAL A 121 2.57 -6.40 -9.97
N SER A 122 3.09 -5.29 -9.47
CA SER A 122 4.18 -5.32 -8.49
C SER A 122 3.56 -5.18 -7.09
N ASP A 123 3.74 -6.22 -6.29
CA ASP A 123 3.21 -6.26 -4.93
C ASP A 123 4.20 -5.62 -3.97
N GLU A 124 3.92 -4.39 -3.59
CA GLU A 124 4.73 -3.63 -2.65
C GLU A 124 3.95 -3.36 -1.36
N MET A 125 2.90 -4.17 -1.13
CA MET A 125 2.07 -4.05 0.06
C MET A 125 2.79 -4.61 1.28
N ILE A 126 2.42 -4.05 2.44
CA ILE A 126 3.00 -4.45 3.73
C ILE A 126 1.94 -5.21 4.50
N PRO A 127 2.12 -6.51 4.75
CA PRO A 127 1.13 -7.29 5.50
C PRO A 127 1.00 -6.80 6.94
N ALA A 128 -0.25 -6.58 7.38
CA ALA A 128 -0.60 -6.25 8.75
C ALA A 128 -1.47 -7.38 9.32
N TYR A 129 -1.00 -8.61 9.13
CA TYR A 129 -1.72 -9.81 9.55
C TYR A 129 -0.78 -10.95 9.91
#